data_000898e540b8883926b43a226e5fe4ed
#
_entry.id   000898e540b8883926b43a226e5fe4ed
#
_cell.length_a   1.000
_cell.length_b   1.000
_cell.length_c   1.000
_cell.angle_alpha   90.00
_cell.angle_beta   90.00
_cell.angle_gamma   90.00
#
_symmetry.space_group_name_H-M   'P 1'
#
loop_
_entity.id
_entity.type
_entity.pdbx_description
1 polymer ?
#
loop_
_entity_poly.entity_id
_entity_poly.type
_entity_poly.pdbx_seq_one_letter_code
_entity_poly.pdbx_strand_id
1 'polypeptide(L)'
;MRLDVECDGGSRGNPGIAGCGSSVLDGDQEVAARWEFISKATNNVAEYQGLINALELAIDVAGMRGVSPAELEIQVRMDSKLVVEQMSGRWKIKHPDMKPLAARVKELEATLAAVSYN
;
A
#
# COMPACT_ATOMS: atom_id res chain seq x y z
N MET A 1 -11.36 14.68 -2.26
CA MET A 1 -9.90 14.82 -2.43
C MET A 1 -9.34 13.54 -3.06
N ARG A 2 -8.40 13.67 -3.95
CA ARG A 2 -7.70 12.53 -4.54
C ARG A 2 -6.20 12.65 -4.32
N LEU A 3 -5.57 11.56 -3.88
CA LEU A 3 -4.12 11.42 -3.81
C LEU A 3 -3.71 10.18 -4.58
N ASP A 4 -2.53 10.23 -5.18
CA ASP A 4 -1.91 9.07 -5.80
C ASP A 4 -0.85 8.54 -4.84
N VAL A 5 -0.65 7.23 -4.81
CA VAL A 5 0.43 6.61 -4.06
C VAL A 5 1.24 5.69 -4.96
N GLU A 6 2.53 5.64 -4.70
CA GLU A 6 3.43 4.68 -5.30
C GLU A 6 4.08 3.89 -4.18
N CYS A 7 4.19 2.58 -4.35
CA CYS A 7 4.82 1.73 -3.35
C CYS A 7 5.55 0.58 -3.99
N ASP A 8 6.59 0.13 -3.30
CA ASP A 8 7.45 -0.95 -3.75
C ASP A 8 8.02 -1.67 -2.52
N GLY A 9 8.30 -2.95 -2.68
CA GLY A 9 8.92 -3.76 -1.63
C GLY A 9 9.77 -4.84 -2.24
N GLY A 10 10.74 -5.31 -1.50
CA GLY A 10 11.61 -6.37 -1.97
C GLY A 10 12.44 -6.99 -0.87
N SER A 11 13.01 -8.15 -1.17
CA SER A 11 13.91 -8.84 -0.27
C SER A 11 15.15 -9.34 -0.99
N ARG A 12 16.24 -9.45 -0.25
CA ARG A 12 17.46 -10.15 -0.71
C ARG A 12 17.32 -11.61 -0.34
N GLY A 13 17.14 -12.48 -1.33
CA GLY A 13 16.68 -13.83 -1.09
C GLY A 13 15.17 -13.83 -0.87
N ASN A 14 14.56 -15.01 -0.82
CA ASN A 14 13.09 -15.07 -0.74
C ASN A 14 12.68 -16.29 0.10
N PRO A 15 12.66 -16.19 1.45
CA PRO A 15 12.75 -14.95 2.25
C PRO A 15 14.19 -14.45 2.47
N GLY A 16 14.30 -13.20 2.89
CA GLY A 16 15.57 -12.58 3.19
C GLY A 16 15.38 -11.20 3.82
N ILE A 17 16.47 -10.44 3.93
CA ILE A 17 16.42 -9.05 4.40
C ILE A 17 15.57 -8.25 3.44
N ALA A 18 14.56 -7.57 3.96
CA ALA A 18 13.55 -6.92 3.15
C ALA A 18 13.34 -5.47 3.58
N GLY A 19 12.74 -4.71 2.70
CA GLY A 19 12.33 -3.34 2.95
C GLY A 19 11.24 -2.91 2.00
N CYS A 20 10.58 -1.81 2.31
CA CYS A 20 9.58 -1.22 1.45
C CYS A 20 9.63 0.31 1.49
N GLY A 21 9.20 0.92 0.40
CA GLY A 21 9.09 2.35 0.26
C GLY A 21 7.71 2.75 -0.22
N SER A 22 7.27 3.92 0.22
CA SER A 22 5.95 4.45 -0.13
C SER A 22 6.06 5.94 -0.35
N SER A 23 5.37 6.45 -1.37
CA SER A 23 5.29 7.87 -1.69
C SER A 23 3.84 8.27 -1.86
N VAL A 24 3.49 9.45 -1.37
CA VAL A 24 2.19 10.08 -1.61
C VAL A 24 2.39 11.27 -2.52
N LEU A 25 1.61 11.33 -3.60
CA LEU A 25 1.68 12.38 -4.59
C LEU A 25 0.34 13.13 -4.67
N ASP A 26 0.44 14.44 -4.75
CA ASP A 26 -0.67 15.33 -5.06
C ASP A 26 -0.42 15.88 -6.46
N GLY A 27 -1.12 15.35 -7.45
CA GLY A 27 -0.75 15.55 -8.84
C GLY A 27 0.61 14.91 -9.09
N ASP A 28 1.55 15.69 -9.60
CA ASP A 28 2.91 15.20 -9.87
C ASP A 28 3.88 15.46 -8.71
N GLN A 29 3.41 16.09 -7.65
CA GLN A 29 4.28 16.49 -6.54
C GLN A 29 4.24 15.47 -5.41
N GLU A 30 5.41 14.95 -5.03
CA GLU A 30 5.54 14.13 -3.84
C GLU A 30 5.39 14.99 -2.59
N VAL A 31 4.41 14.66 -1.76
CA VAL A 31 4.10 15.40 -0.53
C VAL A 31 4.48 14.65 0.73
N ALA A 32 4.73 13.34 0.65
CA ALA A 32 5.18 12.53 1.76
C ALA A 32 5.82 11.25 1.27
N ALA A 33 6.73 10.70 2.07
CA ALA A 33 7.37 9.43 1.80
C ALA A 33 7.66 8.70 3.10
N ARG A 34 7.69 7.37 3.03
CA ARG A 34 7.99 6.52 4.19
C ARG A 34 8.85 5.34 3.74
N TRP A 35 9.83 5.00 4.55
CA TRP A 35 10.65 3.82 4.41
C TRP A 35 10.48 2.90 5.60
N GLU A 36 10.44 1.61 5.35
CA GLU A 36 10.44 0.63 6.42
C GLU A 36 11.44 -0.49 6.12
N PHE A 37 12.32 -0.76 7.07
CA PHE A 37 13.17 -1.93 7.06
C PHE A 37 12.41 -3.11 7.66
N ILE A 38 12.41 -4.23 6.95
CA ILE A 38 11.77 -5.47 7.40
C ILE A 38 12.88 -6.50 7.58
N SER A 39 13.06 -6.99 8.80
CA SER A 39 14.23 -7.82 9.13
C SER A 39 14.31 -9.11 8.32
N LYS A 40 13.16 -9.75 8.03
CA LYS A 40 13.09 -10.94 7.19
C LYS A 40 11.69 -11.08 6.61
N ALA A 41 11.58 -11.15 5.29
CA ALA A 41 10.32 -11.33 4.61
C ALA A 41 10.53 -11.82 3.18
N THR A 42 9.46 -12.32 2.57
CA THR A 42 9.42 -12.58 1.13
C THR A 42 9.17 -11.27 0.37
N ASN A 43 9.43 -11.27 -0.93
CA ASN A 43 9.10 -10.12 -1.79
C ASN A 43 7.63 -9.74 -1.65
N ASN A 44 6.72 -10.72 -1.68
CA ASN A 44 5.27 -10.46 -1.63
C ASN A 44 4.85 -9.83 -0.30
N VAL A 45 5.41 -10.27 0.81
CA VAL A 45 5.14 -9.68 2.13
C VAL A 45 5.64 -8.23 2.15
N ALA A 46 6.84 -7.97 1.65
CA ALA A 46 7.39 -6.62 1.60
C ALA A 46 6.54 -5.69 0.72
N GLU A 47 6.01 -6.20 -0.39
CA GLU A 47 5.14 -5.42 -1.28
C GLU A 47 3.80 -5.09 -0.61
N TYR A 48 3.19 -6.03 0.10
CA TYR A 48 1.99 -5.75 0.89
C TYR A 48 2.25 -4.72 1.98
N GLN A 49 3.38 -4.81 2.66
CA GLN A 49 3.73 -3.83 3.71
C GLN A 49 3.91 -2.43 3.11
N GLY A 50 4.51 -2.34 1.93
CA GLY A 50 4.62 -1.07 1.20
C GLY A 50 3.26 -0.46 0.89
N LEU A 51 2.31 -1.29 0.46
CA LEU A 51 0.94 -0.84 0.19
C LEU A 51 0.24 -0.35 1.47
N ILE A 52 0.34 -1.11 2.56
CA ILE A 52 -0.23 -0.70 3.85
C ILE A 52 0.33 0.67 4.25
N ASN A 53 1.65 0.82 4.20
CA ASN A 53 2.31 2.07 4.56
C ASN A 53 1.87 3.22 3.66
N ALA A 54 1.69 2.99 2.37
CA ALA A 54 1.23 4.00 1.41
C ALA A 54 -0.18 4.49 1.74
N LEU A 55 -1.09 3.57 2.04
CA LEU A 55 -2.47 3.93 2.39
C LEU A 55 -2.52 4.69 3.71
N GLU A 56 -1.80 4.24 4.73
CA GLU A 56 -1.73 4.92 6.02
C GLU A 56 -1.16 6.33 5.86
N LEU A 57 -0.08 6.48 5.09
CA LEU A 57 0.56 7.76 4.87
C LEU A 57 -0.36 8.74 4.15
N ALA A 58 -1.09 8.27 3.13
CA ALA A 58 -2.05 9.10 2.41
C ALA A 58 -3.20 9.56 3.32
N ILE A 59 -3.68 8.69 4.19
CA ILE A 59 -4.71 9.03 5.17
C ILE A 59 -4.17 10.11 6.12
N ASP A 60 -2.93 9.99 6.57
CA ASP A 60 -2.30 10.98 7.44
C ASP A 60 -2.16 12.35 6.74
N VAL A 61 -1.73 12.35 5.48
CA VAL A 61 -1.61 13.59 4.68
C VAL A 61 -2.98 14.26 4.55
N ALA A 62 -4.01 13.52 4.20
CA ALA A 62 -5.37 14.04 4.09
C ALA A 62 -5.86 14.61 5.43
N GLY A 63 -5.60 13.89 6.53
CA GLY A 63 -5.98 14.33 7.88
C GLY A 63 -5.33 15.64 8.26
N MET A 64 -4.06 15.84 7.91
CA MET A 64 -3.37 17.13 8.15
C MET A 64 -3.97 18.27 7.34
N ARG A 65 -4.68 17.97 6.27
CA ARG A 65 -5.38 18.96 5.45
C ARG A 65 -6.87 19.09 5.81
N GLY A 66 -7.30 18.44 6.89
CA GLY A 66 -8.68 18.49 7.36
C GLY A 66 -9.64 17.62 6.56
N VAL A 67 -9.14 16.65 5.81
CA VAL A 67 -9.95 15.75 4.99
C VAL A 67 -10.06 14.39 5.69
N SER A 68 -11.29 13.93 5.91
CA SER A 68 -11.51 12.63 6.53
C SER A 68 -11.27 11.48 5.54
N PRO A 69 -10.96 10.27 6.01
CA PRO A 69 -10.80 9.13 5.09
C PRO A 69 -11.98 8.90 4.17
N ALA A 70 -13.21 9.13 4.65
CA ALA A 70 -14.43 8.95 3.86
C ALA A 70 -14.54 9.91 2.67
N GLU A 71 -13.73 10.97 2.65
CA GLU A 71 -13.66 11.96 1.58
C GLU A 71 -12.44 11.80 0.67
N LEU A 72 -11.61 10.78 0.95
CA LEU A 72 -10.33 10.57 0.25
C LEU A 72 -10.45 9.44 -0.76
N GLU A 73 -10.08 9.73 -2.00
CA GLU A 73 -9.87 8.74 -3.05
C GLU A 73 -8.36 8.52 -3.23
N ILE A 74 -7.95 7.27 -3.35
CA ILE A 74 -6.54 6.91 -3.56
C ILE A 74 -6.40 6.09 -4.83
N GLN A 75 -5.48 6.52 -5.70
CA GLN A 75 -5.04 5.77 -6.86
C GLN A 75 -3.70 5.13 -6.50
N VAL A 76 -3.64 3.80 -6.48
CA VAL A 76 -2.43 3.05 -6.16
C VAL A 76 -1.70 2.67 -7.45
N ARG A 77 -0.41 2.95 -7.49
CA ARG A 77 0.51 2.50 -8.56
C ARG A 77 1.59 1.63 -7.94
N MET A 78 1.66 0.38 -8.37
CA MET A 78 2.71 -0.54 -7.93
C MET A 78 2.92 -1.62 -9.00
N ASP A 79 4.13 -2.14 -9.04
CA ASP A 79 4.54 -3.13 -10.04
C ASP A 79 4.15 -4.56 -9.68
N SER A 80 3.78 -4.82 -8.43
CA SER A 80 3.42 -6.16 -8.01
C SER A 80 2.11 -6.63 -8.62
N LYS A 81 2.21 -7.44 -9.66
CA LYS A 81 1.03 -8.03 -10.29
C LYS A 81 0.23 -8.87 -9.29
N LEU A 82 0.91 -9.64 -8.46
CA LEU A 82 0.25 -10.48 -7.46
C LEU A 82 -0.63 -9.65 -6.52
N VAL A 83 -0.06 -8.60 -5.91
CA VAL A 83 -0.79 -7.77 -4.96
C VAL A 83 -1.96 -7.06 -5.64
N VAL A 84 -1.72 -6.47 -6.83
CA VAL A 84 -2.76 -5.77 -7.59
C VAL A 84 -3.90 -6.72 -7.94
N GLU A 85 -3.60 -7.93 -8.42
CA GLU A 85 -4.62 -8.91 -8.78
C GLU A 85 -5.39 -9.42 -7.57
N GLN A 86 -4.71 -9.64 -6.45
CA GLN A 86 -5.36 -10.08 -5.22
C GLN A 86 -6.26 -9.00 -4.63
N MET A 87 -5.79 -7.75 -4.58
CA MET A 87 -6.58 -6.64 -4.01
C MET A 87 -7.71 -6.21 -4.94
N SER A 88 -7.59 -6.46 -6.24
CA SER A 88 -8.68 -6.24 -7.20
C SER A 88 -9.70 -7.37 -7.22
N GLY A 89 -9.48 -8.42 -6.43
CA GLY A 89 -10.40 -9.56 -6.32
C GLY A 89 -10.31 -10.59 -7.45
N ARG A 90 -9.33 -10.45 -8.35
CA ARG A 90 -9.17 -11.37 -9.48
C ARG A 90 -8.41 -12.65 -9.12
N TRP A 91 -7.52 -12.57 -8.13
CA TRP A 91 -6.77 -13.72 -7.62
C TRP A 91 -7.06 -13.97 -6.15
N LYS A 92 -7.12 -15.24 -5.76
CA LYS A 92 -7.30 -15.61 -4.35
C LYS A 92 -6.02 -15.43 -3.56
N ILE A 93 -6.19 -15.06 -2.29
CA ILE A 93 -5.09 -14.97 -1.33
C ILE A 93 -5.01 -16.31 -0.62
N LYS A 94 -4.00 -17.12 -0.94
CA LYS A 94 -3.86 -18.48 -0.41
C LYS A 94 -2.79 -18.60 0.68
N HIS A 95 -1.73 -17.80 0.57
CA HIS A 95 -0.59 -17.91 1.46
C HIS A 95 -0.91 -17.32 2.83
N PRO A 96 -0.69 -18.08 3.93
CA PRO A 96 -1.05 -17.61 5.28
C PRO A 96 -0.36 -16.31 5.69
N ASP A 97 0.87 -16.07 5.23
CA ASP A 97 1.63 -14.85 5.58
C ASP A 97 1.05 -13.59 4.95
N MET A 98 0.34 -13.74 3.83
CA MET A 98 -0.27 -12.61 3.12
C MET A 98 -1.69 -12.29 3.60
N LYS A 99 -2.39 -13.27 4.15
CA LYS A 99 -3.79 -13.09 4.58
C LYS A 99 -3.98 -11.96 5.60
N PRO A 100 -3.19 -11.86 6.68
CA PRO A 100 -3.36 -10.76 7.62
C PRO A 100 -3.00 -9.40 7.01
N LEU A 101 -2.02 -9.36 6.10
CA LEU A 101 -1.64 -8.13 5.42
C LEU A 101 -2.74 -7.67 4.47
N ALA A 102 -3.30 -8.57 3.68
CA ALA A 102 -4.43 -8.26 2.80
C ALA A 102 -5.66 -7.84 3.61
N ALA A 103 -5.91 -8.45 4.76
CA ALA A 103 -6.99 -8.06 5.66
C ALA A 103 -6.79 -6.61 6.14
N ARG A 104 -5.57 -6.24 6.48
CA ARG A 104 -5.25 -4.86 6.90
C ARG A 104 -5.49 -3.87 5.76
N VAL A 105 -5.10 -4.21 4.53
CA VAL A 105 -5.39 -3.36 3.36
C VAL A 105 -6.90 -3.17 3.21
N LYS A 106 -7.69 -4.22 3.32
CA LYS A 106 -9.15 -4.14 3.22
C LYS A 106 -9.76 -3.28 4.32
N GLU A 107 -9.24 -3.36 5.55
CA GLU A 107 -9.68 -2.48 6.64
C GLU A 107 -9.44 -1.01 6.28
N LEU A 108 -8.27 -0.68 5.74
CA LEU A 108 -7.95 0.69 5.34
C LEU A 108 -8.84 1.13 4.18
N GLU A 109 -9.02 0.30 3.17
CA GLU A 109 -9.88 0.58 2.02
C GLU A 109 -11.31 0.89 2.45
N ALA A 110 -11.82 0.16 3.44
CA ALA A 110 -13.19 0.33 3.92
C ALA A 110 -13.44 1.72 4.53
N THR A 111 -12.39 2.41 4.97
CA THR A 111 -12.52 3.77 5.52
C THR A 111 -12.52 4.85 4.44
N LEU A 112 -12.12 4.52 3.22
CA LEU A 112 -11.88 5.48 2.13
C LEU A 112 -13.08 5.62 1.23
N ALA A 113 -13.16 6.76 0.53
CA ALA A 113 -14.22 6.99 -0.46
C ALA A 113 -14.06 6.05 -1.66
N ALA A 114 -12.82 5.84 -2.12
CA ALA A 114 -12.53 4.93 -3.22
C ALA A 114 -11.04 4.59 -3.23
N VAL A 115 -10.71 3.38 -3.70
CA VAL A 115 -9.33 2.95 -3.96
C VAL A 115 -9.32 2.25 -5.31
N SER A 116 -8.38 2.61 -6.15
CA SER A 116 -8.16 1.93 -7.43
C SER A 116 -6.70 1.53 -7.55
N TYR A 117 -6.47 0.46 -8.29
CA TYR A 117 -5.14 -0.13 -8.49
C TYR A 117 -4.75 -0.08 -9.97
N ASN A 118 -3.50 0.19 -10.15
CA ASN A 118 -2.94 0.33 -11.51
C ASN A 118 -1.69 -0.53 -11.67
#